data_bd6cb24d3a1a5b2aaf901b50845c1a58
#
_entry.id   bd6cb24d3a1a5b2aaf901b50845c1a58
#
_cell.length_a   1.000
_cell.length_b   1.000
_cell.length_c   1.000
_cell.angle_alpha   90.00
_cell.angle_beta   90.00
_cell.angle_gamma   90.00
#
_symmetry.space_group_name_H-M   'P 1'
#
loop_
_entity.id
_entity.type
_entity.pdbx_description
1 polymer ?
#
loop_
_entity_poly.entity_id
_entity_poly.type
_entity_poly.pdbx_seq_one_letter_code
_entity_poly.pdbx_strand_id
1 'polypeptide(L)'
;PGMGVLTQYLLKNPNLQTTAIEIDRESVAYLKEWYPELHLIEGDFLKLDLNVIYPDGEFCVIGNYPYNISSQIFFKVLDHKDRIPVCSGMIQKEVAERIASKPGKKAYGILSVLLQAYYDIEYLFTVDEHVFNPPPKVKSAVIRMTRNNRQGLGCDEALFKNVVKTAFNQRRKQMRNSLMQLVGKENPILNEPIFTKRPEQLSVEEFIALTKKIESL
;
A
#
# COMPACT_ATOMS: atom_id res chain seq x y z
N PRO A 1 -17.13 -4.56 -0.05
CA PRO A 1 -17.55 -5.96 -0.20
C PRO A 1 -18.47 -6.21 -1.41
N GLY A 2 -19.09 -5.16 -1.96
CA GLY A 2 -20.07 -5.34 -3.03
C GLY A 2 -21.21 -6.25 -2.59
N MET A 3 -21.54 -7.22 -3.44
CA MET A 3 -22.60 -8.22 -3.15
C MET A 3 -22.13 -9.38 -2.24
N GLY A 4 -21.00 -9.23 -1.55
CA GLY A 4 -20.54 -10.20 -0.56
C GLY A 4 -19.80 -11.42 -1.12
N VAL A 5 -19.33 -11.38 -2.37
CA VAL A 5 -18.65 -12.53 -3.00
C VAL A 5 -17.48 -13.05 -2.16
N LEU A 6 -16.67 -12.15 -1.60
CA LEU A 6 -15.56 -12.50 -0.70
C LEU A 6 -16.05 -12.69 0.74
N THR A 7 -16.98 -11.85 1.19
CA THR A 7 -17.50 -11.81 2.56
C THR A 7 -18.12 -13.13 2.99
N GLN A 8 -18.84 -13.83 2.11
CA GLN A 8 -19.44 -15.12 2.41
C GLN A 8 -18.44 -16.19 2.89
N TYR A 9 -17.21 -16.15 2.41
CA TYR A 9 -16.18 -17.10 2.82
C TYR A 9 -15.58 -16.73 4.18
N LEU A 10 -15.47 -15.43 4.46
CA LEU A 10 -15.00 -14.93 5.76
C LEU A 10 -16.00 -15.27 6.88
N LEU A 11 -17.29 -15.10 6.62
CA LEU A 11 -18.35 -15.41 7.58
C LEU A 11 -18.46 -16.91 7.91
N LYS A 12 -18.05 -17.80 7.01
CA LYS A 12 -18.02 -19.25 7.25
C LYS A 12 -16.92 -19.66 8.24
N ASN A 13 -15.94 -18.80 8.53
CA ASN A 13 -14.88 -19.12 9.46
C ASN A 13 -15.22 -18.58 10.86
N PRO A 14 -15.54 -19.44 11.83
CA PRO A 14 -15.96 -19.02 13.17
C PRO A 14 -14.84 -18.34 13.99
N ASN A 15 -13.59 -18.45 13.54
CA ASN A 15 -12.44 -17.81 14.19
C ASN A 15 -12.21 -16.39 13.70
N LEU A 16 -12.99 -15.91 12.73
CA LEU A 16 -12.87 -14.55 12.18
C LEU A 16 -14.03 -13.67 12.64
N GLN A 17 -13.70 -12.52 13.21
CA GLN A 17 -14.64 -11.45 13.41
C GLN A 17 -14.56 -10.53 12.20
N THR A 18 -15.61 -10.51 11.37
CA THR A 18 -15.60 -9.81 10.09
C THR A 18 -16.44 -8.55 10.17
N THR A 19 -15.85 -7.41 9.86
CA THR A 19 -16.53 -6.13 9.64
C THR A 19 -16.42 -5.78 8.16
N ALA A 20 -17.55 -5.50 7.52
CA ALA A 20 -17.58 -5.01 6.15
C ALA A 20 -17.80 -3.49 6.14
N ILE A 21 -17.08 -2.80 5.25
CA ILE A 21 -17.26 -1.36 5.00
C ILE A 21 -17.67 -1.19 3.56
N GLU A 22 -18.84 -0.59 3.32
CA GLU A 22 -19.42 -0.42 1.99
C GLU A 22 -20.02 0.99 1.84
N ILE A 23 -19.74 1.63 0.72
CA ILE A 23 -20.26 2.97 0.41
C ILE A 23 -21.45 2.94 -0.55
N ASP A 24 -21.55 1.90 -1.38
CA ASP A 24 -22.61 1.75 -2.36
C ASP A 24 -23.92 1.32 -1.69
N ARG A 25 -24.96 2.14 -1.84
CA ARG A 25 -26.26 1.93 -1.17
C ARG A 25 -26.97 0.66 -1.59
N GLU A 26 -26.86 0.27 -2.86
CA GLU A 26 -27.50 -0.96 -3.36
C GLU A 26 -26.80 -2.18 -2.75
N SER A 27 -25.48 -2.18 -2.73
CA SER A 27 -24.68 -3.21 -2.08
C SER A 27 -24.93 -3.29 -0.57
N VAL A 28 -25.07 -2.14 0.10
CA VAL A 28 -25.44 -2.08 1.53
C VAL A 28 -26.80 -2.72 1.79
N ALA A 29 -27.81 -2.38 0.98
CA ALA A 29 -29.15 -2.97 1.10
C ALA A 29 -29.12 -4.49 0.91
N TYR A 30 -28.42 -4.95 -0.14
CA TYR A 30 -28.22 -6.37 -0.41
C TYR A 30 -27.54 -7.09 0.76
N LEU A 31 -26.44 -6.54 1.29
CA LEU A 31 -25.69 -7.16 2.39
C LEU A 31 -26.53 -7.25 3.68
N LYS A 32 -27.35 -6.24 3.98
CA LYS A 32 -28.27 -6.26 5.14
C LYS A 32 -29.34 -7.35 5.01
N GLU A 33 -29.83 -7.58 3.80
CA GLU A 33 -30.86 -8.59 3.53
C GLU A 33 -30.29 -10.01 3.58
N TRP A 34 -29.15 -10.25 2.91
CA TRP A 34 -28.61 -11.59 2.70
C TRP A 34 -27.59 -12.03 3.75
N TYR A 35 -27.03 -11.09 4.51
CA TYR A 35 -26.03 -11.35 5.57
C TYR A 35 -26.39 -10.56 6.84
N PRO A 36 -27.55 -10.83 7.48
CA PRO A 36 -28.03 -10.03 8.61
C PRO A 36 -27.10 -10.08 9.84
N GLU A 37 -26.26 -11.10 9.95
CA GLU A 37 -25.27 -11.26 11.02
C GLU A 37 -23.97 -10.48 10.77
N LEU A 38 -23.78 -9.92 9.57
CA LEU A 38 -22.58 -9.20 9.20
C LEU A 38 -22.51 -7.85 9.93
N HIS A 39 -21.42 -7.60 10.61
CA HIS A 39 -21.13 -6.25 11.11
C HIS A 39 -20.81 -5.34 9.92
N LEU A 40 -21.80 -4.59 9.46
CA LEU A 40 -21.70 -3.73 8.28
C LEU A 40 -21.66 -2.26 8.67
N ILE A 41 -20.65 -1.56 8.18
CA ILE A 41 -20.51 -0.11 8.29
C ILE A 41 -20.75 0.51 6.92
N GLU A 42 -21.79 1.33 6.81
CA GLU A 42 -22.05 2.13 5.62
C GLU A 42 -21.15 3.37 5.62
N GLY A 43 -20.18 3.43 4.69
CA GLY A 43 -19.26 4.55 4.66
C GLY A 43 -18.10 4.37 3.69
N ASP A 44 -17.35 5.46 3.56
CA ASP A 44 -16.13 5.52 2.76
C ASP A 44 -14.93 5.06 3.59
N PHE A 45 -14.33 3.93 3.22
CA PHE A 45 -13.15 3.38 3.89
C PHE A 45 -12.04 4.42 4.08
N LEU A 46 -11.83 5.30 3.10
CA LEU A 46 -10.76 6.30 3.16
C LEU A 46 -11.02 7.39 4.22
N LYS A 47 -12.28 7.65 4.55
CA LYS A 47 -12.69 8.69 5.51
C LYS A 47 -12.92 8.17 6.92
N LEU A 48 -13.17 6.87 7.07
CA LEU A 48 -13.41 6.26 8.38
C LEU A 48 -12.14 6.24 9.24
N ASP A 49 -12.30 6.49 10.53
CA ASP A 49 -11.22 6.30 11.49
C ASP A 49 -11.19 4.84 11.95
N LEU A 50 -10.15 4.12 11.51
CA LEU A 50 -9.98 2.71 11.86
C LEU A 50 -9.68 2.50 13.35
N ASN A 51 -9.17 3.51 14.06
CA ASN A 51 -8.96 3.44 15.49
C ASN A 51 -10.27 3.51 16.29
N VAL A 52 -11.30 4.14 15.71
CA VAL A 52 -12.66 4.13 16.30
C VAL A 52 -13.35 2.79 16.07
N ILE A 53 -13.19 2.22 14.86
CA ILE A 53 -13.82 0.93 14.52
C ILE A 53 -13.17 -0.22 15.29
N TYR A 54 -11.85 -0.19 15.40
CA TYR A 54 -11.04 -1.15 16.14
C TYR A 54 -10.17 -0.39 17.15
N PRO A 55 -10.70 -0.06 18.33
CA PRO A 55 -9.94 0.72 19.33
C PRO A 55 -8.71 -0.03 19.85
N ASP A 56 -8.79 -1.36 19.90
CA ASP A 56 -7.74 -2.21 20.45
C ASP A 56 -7.35 -3.33 19.47
N GLY A 57 -6.11 -3.82 19.62
CA GLY A 57 -5.60 -5.00 18.94
C GLY A 57 -5.25 -4.80 17.46
N GLU A 58 -4.95 -5.91 16.82
CA GLU A 58 -4.60 -5.98 15.40
C GLU A 58 -5.82 -6.42 14.57
N PHE A 59 -5.84 -6.01 13.31
CA PHE A 59 -6.86 -6.42 12.34
C PHE A 59 -6.25 -6.56 10.95
N CYS A 60 -6.80 -7.45 10.15
CA CYS A 60 -6.40 -7.62 8.75
C CYS A 60 -7.34 -6.86 7.83
N VAL A 61 -6.81 -6.42 6.69
CA VAL A 61 -7.59 -5.77 5.63
C VAL A 61 -7.61 -6.66 4.41
N ILE A 62 -8.81 -6.98 3.92
CA ILE A 62 -8.98 -7.79 2.73
C ILE A 62 -10.10 -7.23 1.85
N GLY A 63 -9.93 -7.27 0.53
CA GLY A 63 -10.97 -6.81 -0.37
C GLY A 63 -10.66 -6.91 -1.85
N ASN A 64 -11.72 -6.74 -2.65
CA ASN A 64 -11.60 -6.38 -4.06
C ASN A 64 -11.59 -4.85 -4.10
N TYR A 65 -10.41 -4.27 -4.19
CA TYR A 65 -10.27 -2.82 -4.08
C TYR A 65 -10.69 -2.12 -5.37
N PRO A 66 -11.46 -1.01 -5.29
CA PRO A 66 -11.74 -0.19 -6.45
C PRO A 66 -10.42 0.31 -7.06
N TYR A 67 -10.28 0.19 -8.38
CA TYR A 67 -9.00 0.46 -9.06
C TYR A 67 -8.54 1.91 -8.91
N ASN A 68 -9.47 2.85 -8.92
CA ASN A 68 -9.20 4.28 -8.84
C ASN A 68 -8.70 4.75 -7.47
N ILE A 69 -8.89 3.96 -6.41
CA ILE A 69 -8.50 4.33 -5.03
C ILE A 69 -7.55 3.31 -4.38
N SER A 70 -7.10 2.28 -5.09
CA SER A 70 -6.26 1.22 -4.51
C SER A 70 -4.99 1.78 -3.88
N SER A 71 -4.32 2.74 -4.51
CA SER A 71 -3.12 3.38 -3.94
C SER A 71 -3.43 4.14 -2.64
N GLN A 72 -4.57 4.81 -2.55
CA GLN A 72 -5.01 5.53 -1.34
C GLN A 72 -5.31 4.55 -0.21
N ILE A 73 -5.90 3.39 -0.52
CA ILE A 73 -6.13 2.32 0.46
C ILE A 73 -4.79 1.84 1.03
N PHE A 74 -3.77 1.61 0.19
CA PHE A 74 -2.46 1.20 0.67
C PHE A 74 -1.75 2.27 1.50
N PHE A 75 -1.91 3.54 1.19
CA PHE A 75 -1.42 4.61 2.05
C PHE A 75 -2.10 4.60 3.42
N LYS A 76 -3.42 4.37 3.45
CA LYS A 76 -4.15 4.24 4.72
C LYS A 76 -3.69 3.00 5.51
N VAL A 77 -3.41 1.89 4.85
CA VAL A 77 -2.80 0.70 5.48
C VAL A 77 -1.44 1.04 6.09
N LEU A 78 -0.59 1.80 5.38
CA LEU A 78 0.69 2.26 5.91
C LEU A 78 0.55 3.17 7.14
N ASP A 79 -0.45 4.05 7.15
CA ASP A 79 -0.72 4.91 8.30
C ASP A 79 -1.16 4.12 9.55
N HIS A 80 -1.65 2.88 9.37
CA HIS A 80 -2.06 1.96 10.44
C HIS A 80 -1.21 0.68 10.49
N LYS A 81 -0.02 0.70 9.91
CA LYS A 81 0.86 -0.48 9.74
C LYS A 81 1.15 -1.24 11.03
N ASP A 82 1.21 -0.53 12.17
CA ASP A 82 1.52 -1.15 13.47
C ASP A 82 0.38 -2.04 13.98
N ARG A 83 -0.81 -1.91 13.38
CA ARG A 83 -2.03 -2.65 13.74
C ARG A 83 -2.53 -3.57 12.63
N ILE A 84 -1.97 -3.46 11.41
CA ILE A 84 -2.37 -4.27 10.26
C ILE A 84 -1.26 -5.26 9.92
N PRO A 85 -1.27 -6.47 10.49
CA PRO A 85 -0.25 -7.49 10.21
C PRO A 85 -0.37 -8.06 8.80
N VAL A 86 -1.57 -8.10 8.23
CA VAL A 86 -1.82 -8.62 6.88
C VAL A 86 -2.82 -7.73 6.13
N CYS A 87 -2.46 -7.38 4.90
CA CYS A 87 -3.37 -6.78 3.94
C CYS A 87 -3.32 -7.57 2.65
N SER A 88 -4.48 -7.99 2.14
CA SER A 88 -4.56 -8.77 0.91
C SER A 88 -5.74 -8.30 0.06
N GLY A 89 -5.66 -8.51 -1.23
CA GLY A 89 -6.77 -8.18 -2.10
C GLY A 89 -6.42 -8.13 -3.57
N MET A 90 -7.46 -7.89 -4.34
CA MET A 90 -7.39 -7.78 -5.78
C MET A 90 -7.32 -6.31 -6.21
N ILE A 91 -6.38 -6.03 -7.10
CA ILE A 91 -6.11 -4.71 -7.69
C ILE A 91 -5.80 -4.87 -9.19
N GLN A 92 -5.62 -3.76 -9.89
CA GLN A 92 -5.11 -3.82 -11.27
C GLN A 92 -3.75 -4.52 -11.31
N LYS A 93 -3.54 -5.38 -12.29
CA LYS A 93 -2.29 -6.13 -12.48
C LYS A 93 -1.07 -5.22 -12.49
N GLU A 94 -1.12 -4.10 -13.21
CA GLU A 94 -0.01 -3.15 -13.28
C GLU A 94 0.37 -2.58 -11.90
N VAL A 95 -0.63 -2.30 -11.05
CA VAL A 95 -0.41 -1.80 -9.68
C VAL A 95 0.23 -2.90 -8.82
N ALA A 96 -0.25 -4.14 -8.94
CA ALA A 96 0.32 -5.29 -8.24
C ALA A 96 1.79 -5.54 -8.63
N GLU A 97 2.09 -5.51 -9.93
CA GLU A 97 3.46 -5.62 -10.44
C GLU A 97 4.36 -4.49 -9.92
N ARG A 98 3.84 -3.27 -9.83
CA ARG A 98 4.55 -2.12 -9.28
C ARG A 98 4.87 -2.31 -7.81
N ILE A 99 3.89 -2.70 -7.00
CA ILE A 99 4.06 -2.90 -5.55
C ILE A 99 5.07 -4.02 -5.28
N ALA A 100 5.02 -5.12 -6.03
CA ALA A 100 5.91 -6.27 -5.88
C ALA A 100 7.27 -6.13 -6.60
N SER A 101 7.48 -5.02 -7.31
CA SER A 101 8.67 -4.83 -8.13
C SER A 101 9.93 -4.67 -7.29
N LYS A 102 11.05 -5.21 -7.80
CA LYS A 102 12.38 -5.06 -7.21
C LYS A 102 13.10 -3.82 -7.76
N PRO A 103 14.11 -3.29 -7.04
CA PRO A 103 14.97 -2.22 -7.54
C PRO A 103 15.54 -2.52 -8.93
N GLY A 104 15.74 -1.46 -9.73
CA GLY A 104 16.27 -1.55 -11.10
C GLY A 104 15.23 -1.88 -12.17
N LYS A 105 13.99 -2.17 -11.80
CA LYS A 105 12.90 -2.45 -12.74
C LYS A 105 12.10 -1.20 -13.07
N LYS A 106 11.55 -1.14 -14.30
CA LYS A 106 10.71 -0.02 -14.76
C LYS A 106 9.46 0.17 -13.87
N ALA A 107 8.90 -0.89 -13.33
CA ALA A 107 7.71 -0.83 -12.48
C ALA A 107 8.00 -0.33 -11.05
N TYR A 108 9.25 -0.43 -10.57
CA TYR A 108 9.63 -0.02 -9.23
C TYR A 108 9.42 1.48 -9.00
N GLY A 109 8.74 1.87 -7.94
CA GLY A 109 8.35 3.25 -7.69
C GLY A 109 8.03 3.53 -6.22
N ILE A 110 7.36 4.65 -5.96
CA ILE A 110 7.04 5.12 -4.61
C ILE A 110 6.33 4.04 -3.78
N LEU A 111 5.27 3.42 -4.32
CA LEU A 111 4.53 2.37 -3.61
C LEU A 111 5.38 1.14 -3.34
N SER A 112 6.29 0.77 -4.27
CA SER A 112 7.22 -0.33 -4.06
C SER A 112 8.06 -0.08 -2.81
N VAL A 113 8.72 1.07 -2.74
CA VAL A 113 9.62 1.42 -1.63
C VAL A 113 8.86 1.55 -0.32
N LEU A 114 7.76 2.32 -0.29
CA LEU A 114 7.04 2.61 0.93
C LEU A 114 6.37 1.36 1.53
N LEU A 115 5.79 0.48 0.69
CA LEU A 115 5.16 -0.73 1.18
C LEU A 115 6.20 -1.78 1.57
N GLN A 116 7.24 -1.99 0.77
CA GLN A 116 8.30 -2.97 1.06
C GLN A 116 9.17 -2.58 2.26
N ALA A 117 9.15 -1.31 2.68
CA ALA A 117 9.79 -0.90 3.92
C ALA A 117 9.18 -1.59 5.16
N TYR A 118 7.90 -1.96 5.11
CA TYR A 118 7.16 -2.51 6.26
C TYR A 118 6.52 -3.87 6.01
N TYR A 119 6.36 -4.28 4.74
CA TYR A 119 5.66 -5.50 4.35
C TYR A 119 6.48 -6.33 3.37
N ASP A 120 6.41 -7.64 3.54
CA ASP A 120 6.79 -8.60 2.51
C ASP A 120 5.62 -8.72 1.53
N ILE A 121 5.89 -8.54 0.24
CA ILE A 121 4.87 -8.49 -0.80
C ILE A 121 4.92 -9.78 -1.62
N GLU A 122 3.77 -10.45 -1.72
CA GLU A 122 3.58 -11.61 -2.56
C GLU A 122 2.58 -11.31 -3.67
N TYR A 123 2.98 -11.50 -4.91
CA TYR A 123 2.08 -11.53 -6.06
C TYR A 123 1.54 -12.96 -6.17
N LEU A 124 0.29 -13.17 -5.77
CA LEU A 124 -0.26 -14.52 -5.65
C LEU A 124 -0.66 -15.09 -7.02
N PHE A 125 -1.52 -14.40 -7.76
CA PHE A 125 -1.95 -14.81 -9.09
C PHE A 125 -2.59 -13.67 -9.87
N THR A 126 -2.64 -13.83 -11.19
CA THR A 126 -3.34 -12.94 -12.11
C THR A 126 -4.78 -13.39 -12.29
N VAL A 127 -5.71 -12.44 -12.41
CA VAL A 127 -7.11 -12.67 -12.71
C VAL A 127 -7.44 -12.05 -14.06
N ASP A 128 -7.98 -12.89 -14.96
CA ASP A 128 -8.35 -12.45 -16.31
C ASP A 128 -9.57 -11.55 -16.28
N GLU A 129 -9.63 -10.57 -17.18
CA GLU A 129 -10.73 -9.62 -17.29
C GLU A 129 -12.09 -10.27 -17.61
N HIS A 130 -12.08 -11.42 -18.28
CA HIS A 130 -13.31 -12.11 -18.69
C HIS A 130 -14.06 -12.82 -17.54
N VAL A 131 -13.46 -12.92 -16.35
CA VAL A 131 -14.15 -13.49 -15.18
C VAL A 131 -15.13 -12.50 -14.54
N PHE A 132 -15.12 -11.24 -14.97
CA PHE A 132 -16.00 -10.18 -14.46
C PHE A 132 -17.14 -9.87 -15.42
N ASN A 133 -18.27 -9.41 -14.85
CA ASN A 133 -19.41 -8.93 -15.62
C ASN A 133 -19.89 -7.59 -15.05
N PRO A 134 -19.75 -6.49 -15.80
CA PRO A 134 -19.04 -6.34 -17.07
C PRO A 134 -17.53 -6.50 -16.92
N PRO A 135 -16.80 -6.96 -17.96
CA PRO A 135 -15.35 -7.12 -17.90
C PRO A 135 -14.66 -5.75 -17.83
N PRO A 136 -13.65 -5.57 -16.96
CA PRO A 136 -12.82 -4.39 -16.95
C PRO A 136 -11.91 -4.35 -18.18
N LYS A 137 -11.30 -3.19 -18.46
CA LYS A 137 -10.40 -3.01 -19.60
C LYS A 137 -9.00 -3.59 -19.36
N VAL A 138 -8.69 -4.02 -18.15
CA VAL A 138 -7.35 -4.47 -17.72
C VAL A 138 -7.47 -5.71 -16.84
N LYS A 139 -6.43 -6.52 -16.85
CA LYS A 139 -6.30 -7.66 -15.94
C LYS A 139 -6.12 -7.20 -14.51
N SER A 140 -6.55 -8.05 -13.61
CA SER A 140 -6.36 -7.88 -12.17
C SER A 140 -5.29 -8.84 -11.65
N ALA A 141 -4.85 -8.60 -10.44
CA ALA A 141 -4.01 -9.53 -9.70
C ALA A 141 -4.34 -9.49 -8.22
N VAL A 142 -4.12 -10.60 -7.55
CA VAL A 142 -4.25 -10.70 -6.10
C VAL A 142 -2.87 -10.64 -5.48
N ILE A 143 -2.71 -9.77 -4.50
CA ILE A 143 -1.49 -9.66 -3.70
C ILE A 143 -1.79 -9.97 -2.23
N ARG A 144 -0.73 -10.36 -1.52
CA ARG A 144 -0.72 -10.43 -0.06
C ARG A 144 0.48 -9.64 0.45
N MET A 145 0.24 -8.81 1.43
CA MET A 145 1.25 -8.04 2.15
C MET A 145 1.25 -8.51 3.61
N THR A 146 2.37 -9.01 4.09
CA THR A 146 2.57 -9.45 5.47
C THR A 146 3.61 -8.56 6.13
N ARG A 147 3.33 -8.04 7.35
CA ARG A 147 4.32 -7.25 8.10
C ARG A 147 5.64 -8.01 8.19
N ASN A 148 6.71 -7.34 7.79
CA ASN A 148 8.06 -7.90 7.91
C ASN A 148 8.62 -7.75 9.34
N ASN A 149 9.77 -8.33 9.58
CA ASN A 149 10.41 -8.33 10.91
C ASN A 149 11.11 -7.01 11.28
N ARG A 150 10.98 -5.96 10.47
CA ARG A 150 11.59 -4.68 10.74
C ARG A 150 10.89 -3.98 11.91
N GLN A 151 11.62 -3.73 13.00
CA GLN A 151 11.09 -3.10 14.21
C GLN A 151 10.91 -1.59 14.08
N GLY A 152 11.29 -1.01 12.96
CA GLY A 152 11.24 0.41 12.62
C GLY A 152 12.32 0.72 11.61
N LEU A 153 12.31 1.94 11.06
CA LEU A 153 13.31 2.32 10.06
C LEU A 153 14.61 2.81 10.71
N GLY A 154 14.56 3.20 11.99
CA GLY A 154 15.68 3.83 12.69
C GLY A 154 16.02 5.22 12.17
N CYS A 155 15.05 5.89 11.53
CA CYS A 155 15.04 7.28 11.10
C CYS A 155 13.60 7.81 11.19
N ASP A 156 13.43 9.13 11.04
CA ASP A 156 12.11 9.75 10.97
C ASP A 156 11.33 9.22 9.76
N GLU A 157 10.16 8.62 10.01
CA GLU A 157 9.34 7.99 8.98
C GLU A 157 8.68 9.01 8.04
N ALA A 158 8.38 10.22 8.53
CA ALA A 158 7.84 11.29 7.71
C ALA A 158 8.91 11.81 6.75
N LEU A 159 10.14 11.96 7.24
CA LEU A 159 11.29 12.30 6.40
C LEU A 159 11.57 11.22 5.36
N PHE A 160 11.54 9.94 5.73
CA PHE A 160 11.68 8.82 4.80
C PHE A 160 10.65 8.88 3.67
N LYS A 161 9.38 9.05 4.02
CA LYS A 161 8.29 9.20 3.05
C LYS A 161 8.52 10.40 2.11
N ASN A 162 9.02 11.52 2.66
CA ASN A 162 9.33 12.72 1.89
C ASN A 162 10.52 12.50 0.94
N VAL A 163 11.61 11.92 1.43
CA VAL A 163 12.80 11.59 0.62
C VAL A 163 12.42 10.70 -0.56
N VAL A 164 11.66 9.63 -0.33
CA VAL A 164 11.20 8.71 -1.38
C VAL A 164 10.32 9.43 -2.40
N LYS A 165 9.33 10.20 -1.97
CA LYS A 165 8.44 10.94 -2.86
C LYS A 165 9.20 11.97 -3.69
N THR A 166 10.08 12.74 -3.06
CA THR A 166 10.88 13.78 -3.72
C THR A 166 11.82 13.17 -4.75
N ALA A 167 12.47 12.06 -4.43
CA ALA A 167 13.32 11.34 -5.36
C ALA A 167 12.56 10.90 -6.62
N PHE A 168 11.40 10.28 -6.47
CA PHE A 168 10.60 9.77 -7.58
C PHE A 168 9.83 10.85 -8.37
N ASN A 169 9.66 12.07 -7.84
CA ASN A 169 9.07 13.18 -8.60
C ASN A 169 9.87 13.51 -9.87
N GLN A 170 11.18 13.26 -9.85
CA GLN A 170 12.06 13.39 -11.00
C GLN A 170 12.72 12.06 -11.37
N ARG A 171 11.92 11.02 -11.48
CA ARG A 171 12.37 9.63 -11.64
C ARG A 171 13.49 9.41 -12.66
N ARG A 172 13.50 10.15 -13.77
CA ARG A 172 14.51 10.03 -14.83
C ARG A 172 15.81 10.77 -14.56
N LYS A 173 15.85 11.58 -13.50
CA LYS A 173 17.03 12.35 -13.09
C LYS A 173 17.81 11.62 -11.99
N GLN A 174 19.06 12.00 -11.82
CA GLN A 174 19.88 11.55 -10.70
C GLN A 174 19.33 12.13 -9.37
N MET A 175 19.53 11.40 -8.28
CA MET A 175 19.08 11.78 -6.94
C MET A 175 19.52 13.19 -6.53
N ARG A 176 20.71 13.61 -6.94
CA ARG A 176 21.22 14.97 -6.66
C ARG A 176 20.26 16.06 -7.17
N ASN A 177 19.64 15.86 -8.33
CA ASN A 177 18.76 16.86 -8.93
C ASN A 177 17.41 16.96 -8.20
N SER A 178 16.88 15.85 -7.71
CA SER A 178 15.60 15.80 -7.01
C SER A 178 15.73 16.18 -5.54
N LEU A 179 16.83 15.80 -4.87
CA LEU A 179 17.02 16.00 -3.44
C LEU A 179 17.76 17.29 -3.07
N MET A 180 18.36 17.99 -4.05
CA MET A 180 19.09 19.24 -3.75
C MET A 180 18.25 20.30 -3.04
N GLN A 181 16.95 20.33 -3.26
CA GLN A 181 16.05 21.27 -2.56
C GLN A 181 15.80 20.85 -1.11
N LEU A 182 15.90 19.57 -0.81
CA LEU A 182 15.70 19.04 0.53
C LEU A 182 16.94 19.21 1.41
N VAL A 183 18.13 19.01 0.84
CA VAL A 183 19.41 19.01 1.60
C VAL A 183 20.21 20.30 1.44
N GLY A 184 19.84 21.18 0.51
CA GLY A 184 20.61 22.37 0.13
C GLY A 184 21.49 22.13 -1.09
N LYS A 185 21.50 23.10 -2.03
CA LYS A 185 22.16 22.96 -3.34
C LYS A 185 23.68 22.76 -3.24
N GLU A 186 24.30 23.35 -2.23
CA GLU A 186 25.77 23.32 -2.04
C GLU A 186 26.19 22.31 -0.97
N ASN A 187 25.27 21.50 -0.45
CA ASN A 187 25.59 20.52 0.58
C ASN A 187 26.54 19.43 0.02
N PRO A 188 27.69 19.19 0.68
CA PRO A 188 28.68 18.21 0.23
C PRO A 188 28.15 16.79 0.07
N ILE A 189 27.07 16.43 0.77
CA ILE A 189 26.41 15.12 0.67
C ILE A 189 25.99 14.79 -0.77
N LEU A 190 25.67 15.82 -1.59
CA LEU A 190 25.31 15.66 -3.00
C LEU A 190 26.41 15.09 -3.88
N ASN A 191 27.66 15.08 -3.39
CA ASN A 191 28.81 14.50 -4.07
C ASN A 191 29.00 13.01 -3.79
N GLU A 192 28.26 12.44 -2.85
CA GLU A 192 28.35 11.02 -2.57
C GLU A 192 27.83 10.18 -3.75
N PRO A 193 28.41 8.98 -3.99
CA PRO A 193 28.06 8.13 -5.13
C PRO A 193 26.57 7.80 -5.24
N ILE A 194 25.85 7.67 -4.11
CA ILE A 194 24.42 7.39 -4.09
C ILE A 194 23.61 8.45 -4.83
N PHE A 195 24.04 9.72 -4.80
CA PHE A 195 23.36 10.83 -5.46
C PHE A 195 23.55 10.86 -6.98
N THR A 196 24.43 10.04 -7.53
CA THR A 196 24.57 9.85 -8.99
C THR A 196 23.60 8.82 -9.55
N LYS A 197 23.03 7.98 -8.68
CA LYS A 197 22.02 6.99 -9.07
C LYS A 197 20.66 7.65 -9.36
N ARG A 198 19.79 6.92 -10.06
CA ARG A 198 18.36 7.26 -10.19
C ARG A 198 17.56 6.57 -9.08
N PRO A 199 16.40 7.12 -8.67
CA PRO A 199 15.62 6.57 -7.56
C PRO A 199 15.22 5.11 -7.74
N GLU A 200 14.92 4.66 -8.98
CA GLU A 200 14.57 3.26 -9.22
C GLU A 200 15.72 2.27 -9.00
N GLN A 201 16.95 2.75 -8.91
CA GLN A 201 18.13 1.91 -8.68
C GLN A 201 18.39 1.64 -7.19
N LEU A 202 17.75 2.40 -6.29
CA LEU A 202 17.96 2.27 -4.86
C LEU A 202 17.05 1.20 -4.25
N SER A 203 17.62 0.35 -3.40
CA SER A 203 16.85 -0.55 -2.55
C SER A 203 16.15 0.21 -1.42
N VAL A 204 15.23 -0.46 -0.73
CA VAL A 204 14.59 0.09 0.47
C VAL A 204 15.64 0.44 1.53
N GLU A 205 16.62 -0.44 1.75
CA GLU A 205 17.73 -0.26 2.70
C GLU A 205 18.57 0.95 2.34
N GLU A 206 18.85 1.16 1.05
CA GLU A 206 19.60 2.33 0.58
C GLU A 206 18.80 3.63 0.81
N PHE A 207 17.47 3.63 0.61
CA PHE A 207 16.62 4.77 0.95
C PHE A 207 16.58 5.06 2.45
N ILE A 208 16.53 4.02 3.29
CA ILE A 208 16.58 4.17 4.75
C ILE A 208 17.93 4.76 5.17
N ALA A 209 19.05 4.22 4.67
CA ALA A 209 20.38 4.72 4.97
C ALA A 209 20.56 6.17 4.50
N LEU A 210 20.06 6.52 3.33
CA LEU A 210 20.07 7.88 2.81
C LEU A 210 19.27 8.83 3.71
N THR A 211 18.08 8.39 4.16
CA THR A 211 17.25 9.21 5.05
C THR A 211 17.96 9.49 6.38
N LYS A 212 18.61 8.48 6.99
CA LYS A 212 19.40 8.66 8.22
C LYS A 212 20.51 9.70 8.04
N LYS A 213 21.19 9.68 6.90
CA LYS A 213 22.22 10.69 6.59
C LYS A 213 21.63 12.09 6.46
N ILE A 214 20.49 12.22 5.79
CA ILE A 214 19.81 13.51 5.61
C ILE A 214 19.29 14.03 6.96
N GLU A 215 18.80 13.15 7.83
CA GLU A 215 18.32 13.49 9.18
C GLU A 215 19.44 14.04 10.08
N SER A 216 20.68 13.62 9.83
CA SER A 216 21.86 14.04 10.60
C SER A 216 22.52 15.33 10.11
N LEU A 217 22.01 15.97 9.06
CA LEU A 217 22.52 17.24 8.54
C LEU A 217 22.02 18.44 9.35
#